data_d8eecca402dcd07ea91cdf197a43c559
#
_entry.id   d8eecca402dcd07ea91cdf197a43c559
#
_cell.length_a   1.000
_cell.length_b   1.000
_cell.length_c   1.000
_cell.angle_alpha   90.00
_cell.angle_beta   90.00
_cell.angle_gamma   90.00
#
_symmetry.space_group_name_H-M   'P 1'
#
loop_
_entity.id
_entity.type
_entity.pdbx_description
1 polymer ?
#
loop_
_entity_poly.entity_id
_entity_poly.type
_entity_poly.pdbx_seq_one_letter_code
_entity_poly.pdbx_strand_id
1 'polypeptide(L)'
;MKKLQSFFIYMFFSLSASAIGTTDYTQGLSIWFDTPNNLDGQAIWLRASGLRANPDRAWESRSLPIGNGSLGANILGSISAERITLNEKTLWKGGPNTAKGADYYWNVNKQSAEVLKEIRQAFLDGNQEKAALLTQKNFNGLAAYEEKDETPFRFGSFTTMGELYIETGLSEIRMDNYRRILSLDSAMAVVQFDKDGTQYQRKYFISYPDSVMVMKFTASKAGKQNLILSYCPNSEAKSHLKADGNNGLVYTGILNNNGMKFAFRIKAIHKGGTLKAEDDRLIVKDADEVVFLLTADTDYKMNFNPDFKDSKAYVGNDPEQTTQAIMNQALQKGYDELYRNHENDYTSLFNRVRLQLNPEENSPNLPTYQRLANYKKGMPDYQLEQLYYQFGRYLLIASSRPGNMPANLQGIWHNNLDGPWRVDYHNNINIQMNYWPACSANLSECTWPLIDFIRSLVKPGEQTAQAYFNARGWTASISANIFGFTAPLSSNMMSWNLNPTAGPWLATHIWEY
;
A
#
# COMPACT_ATOMS: atom_id res chain seq x y z
N MET A 1 -55.66 -60.30 22.65
CA MET A 1 -54.84 -59.39 23.44
C MET A 1 -53.45 -59.38 22.77
N LYS A 2 -53.24 -58.36 21.93
CA LYS A 2 -51.93 -58.12 21.27
C LYS A 2 -51.36 -56.83 21.87
N LYS A 3 -50.16 -56.90 22.47
CA LYS A 3 -49.40 -55.77 23.00
C LYS A 3 -48.73 -55.04 21.81
N LEU A 4 -49.04 -53.77 21.64
CA LEU A 4 -48.25 -52.85 20.81
C LEU A 4 -47.05 -52.38 21.65
N GLN A 5 -45.85 -52.68 21.19
CA GLN A 5 -44.63 -52.03 21.67
C GLN A 5 -44.32 -50.84 20.79
N SER A 6 -44.36 -49.63 21.38
CA SER A 6 -43.93 -48.40 20.74
C SER A 6 -42.41 -48.32 20.78
N PHE A 7 -41.77 -48.28 19.62
CA PHE A 7 -40.35 -47.99 19.47
C PHE A 7 -40.17 -46.46 19.38
N PHE A 8 -39.56 -45.86 20.39
CA PHE A 8 -39.06 -44.48 20.32
C PHE A 8 -37.67 -44.52 19.67
N ILE A 9 -37.55 -44.02 18.45
CA ILE A 9 -36.24 -43.75 17.80
C ILE A 9 -35.77 -42.39 18.30
N TYR A 10 -34.75 -42.40 19.17
CA TYR A 10 -33.98 -41.20 19.49
C TYR A 10 -33.05 -40.89 18.32
N MET A 11 -33.40 -39.89 17.53
CA MET A 11 -32.52 -39.33 16.51
C MET A 11 -31.52 -38.40 17.20
N PHE A 12 -30.30 -38.90 17.46
CA PHE A 12 -29.19 -38.05 17.86
C PHE A 12 -28.75 -37.22 16.66
N PHE A 13 -29.12 -35.96 16.64
CA PHE A 13 -28.44 -34.96 15.80
C PHE A 13 -27.06 -34.72 16.42
N SER A 14 -26.03 -35.34 15.89
CA SER A 14 -24.66 -34.90 16.11
C SER A 14 -24.47 -33.60 15.37
N LEU A 15 -24.48 -32.47 16.09
CA LEU A 15 -23.92 -31.23 15.62
C LEU A 15 -22.42 -31.48 15.39
N SER A 16 -22.04 -31.78 14.16
CA SER A 16 -20.64 -31.75 13.76
C SER A 16 -20.21 -30.27 13.79
N ALA A 17 -19.49 -29.87 14.84
CA ALA A 17 -18.71 -28.65 14.83
C ALA A 17 -17.76 -28.76 13.64
N SER A 18 -17.93 -27.90 12.65
CA SER A 18 -16.99 -27.82 11.53
C SER A 18 -15.65 -27.39 12.09
N ALA A 19 -14.71 -28.31 12.19
CA ALA A 19 -13.34 -27.96 12.52
C ALA A 19 -12.86 -26.92 11.52
N ILE A 20 -12.38 -25.78 12.00
CA ILE A 20 -11.62 -24.83 11.17
C ILE A 20 -10.46 -25.65 10.62
N GLY A 21 -10.35 -25.77 9.29
CA GLY A 21 -9.27 -26.51 8.65
C GLY A 21 -7.93 -26.02 9.20
N THR A 22 -7.18 -26.90 9.85
CA THR A 22 -5.91 -26.59 10.52
C THR A 22 -4.76 -26.54 9.51
N THR A 23 -4.87 -25.70 8.48
CA THR A 23 -3.72 -25.42 7.63
C THR A 23 -2.66 -24.72 8.47
N ASP A 24 -1.50 -25.33 8.61
CA ASP A 24 -0.37 -24.73 9.29
C ASP A 24 0.33 -23.74 8.35
N TYR A 25 -0.06 -22.48 8.40
CA TYR A 25 0.51 -21.41 7.60
C TYR A 25 1.93 -21.02 8.02
N THR A 26 2.49 -21.58 9.09
CA THR A 26 3.90 -21.36 9.45
C THR A 26 4.84 -22.25 8.64
N GLN A 27 4.31 -23.28 7.99
CA GLN A 27 5.05 -24.10 7.04
C GLN A 27 5.19 -23.39 5.69
N GLY A 28 6.26 -23.67 4.95
CA GLY A 28 6.55 -23.03 3.68
C GLY A 28 7.20 -21.66 3.82
N LEU A 29 6.99 -20.80 2.81
CA LEU A 29 7.58 -19.46 2.76
C LEU A 29 6.70 -18.48 3.54
N SER A 30 6.97 -18.30 4.82
CA SER A 30 6.19 -17.42 5.69
C SER A 30 7.03 -16.55 6.62
N ILE A 31 6.57 -15.33 6.83
CA ILE A 31 7.03 -14.45 7.90
C ILE A 31 6.00 -14.55 9.02
N TRP A 32 6.42 -14.93 10.22
CA TRP A 32 5.47 -15.12 11.30
C TRP A 32 5.98 -14.71 12.68
N PHE A 33 5.05 -14.44 13.58
CA PHE A 33 5.25 -14.01 14.95
C PHE A 33 4.31 -14.79 15.87
N ASP A 34 4.76 -15.06 17.09
CA ASP A 34 4.02 -15.78 18.14
C ASP A 34 3.44 -14.85 19.21
N THR A 35 3.55 -13.55 19.01
CA THR A 35 3.03 -12.53 19.91
C THR A 35 2.16 -11.53 19.18
N PRO A 36 1.04 -11.06 19.78
CA PRO A 36 0.26 -9.96 19.22
C PRO A 36 1.10 -8.71 19.07
N ASN A 37 0.72 -7.88 18.12
CA ASN A 37 1.27 -6.56 17.98
C ASN A 37 0.44 -5.59 18.83
N ASN A 38 0.77 -5.52 20.13
CA ASN A 38 0.00 -4.74 21.09
C ASN A 38 0.00 -3.26 20.72
N LEU A 39 -1.17 -2.68 20.77
CA LEU A 39 -1.37 -1.27 20.45
C LEU A 39 -1.08 -0.35 21.66
N ASP A 40 -0.58 -0.86 22.79
CA ASP A 40 -0.10 -0.18 24.00
C ASP A 40 -0.86 1.11 24.39
N GLY A 41 -2.19 1.09 24.25
CA GLY A 41 -3.03 2.29 24.44
C GLY A 41 -2.87 3.38 23.37
N GLN A 42 -1.86 3.28 22.50
CA GLN A 42 -1.61 4.25 21.43
C GLN A 42 -2.75 4.27 20.40
N ALA A 43 -3.33 3.12 20.09
CA ALA A 43 -4.44 3.05 19.13
C ALA A 43 -5.65 3.88 19.55
N ILE A 44 -6.00 3.86 20.85
CA ILE A 44 -7.11 4.65 21.38
C ILE A 44 -6.75 6.13 21.34
N TRP A 45 -5.51 6.48 21.70
CA TRP A 45 -5.03 7.85 21.68
C TRP A 45 -4.92 8.40 20.24
N LEU A 46 -4.35 7.64 19.32
CA LEU A 46 -4.25 7.99 17.90
C LEU A 46 -5.65 8.20 17.28
N ARG A 47 -6.60 7.34 17.64
CA ARG A 47 -7.98 7.42 17.21
C ARG A 47 -8.68 8.69 17.72
N ALA A 48 -8.44 9.06 18.98
CA ALA A 48 -9.03 10.25 19.60
C ALA A 48 -8.41 11.57 19.14
N SER A 49 -7.11 11.58 18.83
CA SER A 49 -6.35 12.79 18.52
C SER A 49 -6.18 13.03 17.01
N GLY A 50 -6.41 12.02 16.16
CA GLY A 50 -6.08 12.08 14.72
C GLY A 50 -4.59 12.19 14.43
N LEU A 51 -3.73 12.13 15.47
CA LEU A 51 -2.28 12.17 15.36
C LEU A 51 -1.71 10.75 15.39
N ARG A 52 -0.54 10.57 14.78
CA ARG A 52 0.18 9.30 14.77
C ARG A 52 1.47 9.39 15.53
N ALA A 53 1.82 8.30 16.21
CA ALA A 53 3.14 8.16 16.79
C ALA A 53 4.19 8.17 15.67
N ASN A 54 5.23 8.96 15.83
CA ASN A 54 6.37 8.94 14.94
C ASN A 54 7.64 8.80 15.78
N PRO A 55 8.37 7.66 15.71
CA PRO A 55 8.12 6.47 14.87
C PRO A 55 6.99 5.57 15.42
N ASP A 56 6.20 5.00 14.50
CA ASP A 56 5.21 3.95 14.80
C ASP A 56 5.88 2.57 14.72
N ARG A 57 6.58 2.19 15.78
CA ARG A 57 7.37 0.95 15.79
C ARG A 57 6.54 -0.32 15.58
N ALA A 58 5.29 -0.32 16.01
CA ALA A 58 4.39 -1.45 15.82
C ALA A 58 4.11 -1.66 14.33
N TRP A 59 3.87 -0.59 13.61
CA TRP A 59 3.66 -0.61 12.17
C TRP A 59 4.96 -0.91 11.40
N GLU A 60 6.03 -0.18 11.70
CA GLU A 60 7.30 -0.24 10.95
C GLU A 60 7.99 -1.60 11.01
N SER A 61 7.99 -2.25 12.19
CA SER A 61 8.78 -3.46 12.42
C SER A 61 7.96 -4.73 12.56
N ARG A 62 6.65 -4.64 12.65
CA ARG A 62 5.83 -5.79 13.02
C ARG A 62 4.54 -5.96 12.23
N SER A 63 4.12 -4.99 11.40
CA SER A 63 2.93 -5.16 10.57
C SER A 63 3.17 -6.16 9.43
N LEU A 64 2.09 -6.74 8.92
CA LEU A 64 2.11 -7.65 7.78
C LEU A 64 1.60 -6.89 6.55
N PRO A 65 2.46 -6.53 5.59
CA PRO A 65 2.07 -5.79 4.40
C PRO A 65 1.37 -6.71 3.39
N ILE A 66 0.20 -6.32 2.90
CA ILE A 66 -0.50 -6.95 1.77
C ILE A 66 -0.83 -5.91 0.70
N GLY A 67 -0.95 -6.31 -0.57
CA GLY A 67 -1.22 -5.37 -1.65
C GLY A 67 -1.46 -6.04 -3.00
N ASN A 68 -1.97 -5.24 -3.95
CA ASN A 68 -2.25 -5.67 -5.33
C ASN A 68 -1.73 -4.69 -6.40
N GLY A 69 -0.82 -3.77 -6.03
CA GLY A 69 -0.30 -2.74 -6.90
C GLY A 69 -1.08 -1.43 -6.89
N SER A 70 -2.37 -1.43 -6.55
CA SER A 70 -3.21 -0.24 -6.40
C SER A 70 -3.55 0.01 -4.93
N LEU A 71 -4.11 -0.98 -4.27
CA LEU A 71 -4.49 -0.94 -2.86
C LEU A 71 -3.44 -1.66 -2.03
N GLY A 72 -3.00 -1.04 -0.94
CA GLY A 72 -2.10 -1.60 0.06
C GLY A 72 -2.70 -1.54 1.46
N ALA A 73 -2.37 -2.52 2.28
CA ALA A 73 -2.76 -2.53 3.68
C ALA A 73 -1.67 -3.15 4.55
N ASN A 74 -1.59 -2.72 5.80
CA ASN A 74 -0.75 -3.36 6.82
C ASN A 74 -1.62 -3.89 7.93
N ILE A 75 -1.52 -5.19 8.19
CA ILE A 75 -2.27 -5.90 9.23
C ILE A 75 -1.40 -5.97 10.48
N LEU A 76 -1.89 -5.48 11.62
CA LEU A 76 -1.13 -5.48 12.85
C LEU A 76 -1.28 -6.78 13.66
N GLY A 77 -2.43 -7.43 13.60
CA GLY A 77 -2.66 -8.71 14.27
C GLY A 77 -2.94 -8.58 15.77
N SER A 78 -3.51 -7.47 16.22
CA SER A 78 -3.98 -7.31 17.60
C SER A 78 -5.27 -8.11 17.82
N ILE A 79 -5.53 -8.54 19.04
CA ILE A 79 -6.70 -9.39 19.36
C ILE A 79 -7.91 -8.54 19.68
N SER A 80 -7.79 -7.63 20.65
CA SER A 80 -8.89 -6.81 21.16
C SER A 80 -9.41 -5.82 20.12
N ALA A 81 -8.51 -5.24 19.35
CA ALA A 81 -8.83 -4.32 18.26
C ALA A 81 -7.80 -4.49 17.13
N GLU A 82 -8.20 -5.11 16.02
CA GLU A 82 -7.36 -5.13 14.82
C GLU A 82 -7.20 -3.72 14.27
N ARG A 83 -5.97 -3.34 13.94
CA ARG A 83 -5.64 -2.09 13.27
C ARG A 83 -5.11 -2.39 11.87
N ILE A 84 -5.70 -1.74 10.87
CA ILE A 84 -5.34 -1.92 9.47
C ILE A 84 -5.11 -0.55 8.86
N THR A 85 -3.87 -0.24 8.46
CA THR A 85 -3.60 0.97 7.68
C THR A 85 -3.94 0.75 6.23
N LEU A 86 -4.49 1.76 5.57
CA LEU A 86 -4.93 1.68 4.18
C LEU A 86 -4.18 2.67 3.30
N ASN A 87 -3.79 2.22 2.13
CA ASN A 87 -3.19 3.05 1.08
C ASN A 87 -3.84 2.75 -0.25
N GLU A 88 -4.08 3.80 -1.01
CA GLU A 88 -4.36 3.75 -2.43
C GLU A 88 -3.21 4.48 -3.16
N LYS A 89 -2.63 3.84 -4.17
CA LYS A 89 -1.37 4.22 -4.82
C LYS A 89 -1.36 5.64 -5.39
N THR A 90 -2.51 6.14 -5.80
CA THR A 90 -2.66 7.44 -6.46
C THR A 90 -3.16 8.55 -5.53
N LEU A 91 -3.33 8.27 -4.23
CA LEU A 91 -3.71 9.30 -3.27
C LEU A 91 -2.52 10.18 -2.91
N TRP A 92 -2.44 11.33 -3.56
CA TRP A 92 -1.32 12.27 -3.47
C TRP A 92 -1.76 13.70 -3.22
N LYS A 93 -0.99 14.42 -2.41
CA LYS A 93 -1.06 15.88 -2.26
C LYS A 93 -0.28 16.56 -3.40
N GLY A 94 -0.50 17.84 -3.62
CA GLY A 94 0.23 18.61 -4.64
C GLY A 94 -0.33 18.50 -6.05
N GLY A 95 0.50 18.77 -7.04
CA GLY A 95 0.14 18.73 -8.45
C GLY A 95 -0.54 20.00 -8.97
N PRO A 96 -1.01 20.00 -10.24
CA PRO A 96 -1.53 21.20 -10.92
C PRO A 96 -2.86 21.71 -10.36
N ASN A 97 -3.59 20.90 -9.58
CA ASN A 97 -4.88 21.28 -9.00
C ASN A 97 -4.78 21.99 -7.63
N THR A 98 -3.59 22.45 -7.25
CA THR A 98 -3.39 23.29 -6.06
C THR A 98 -3.82 24.72 -6.31
N ALA A 99 -3.91 25.56 -5.27
CA ALA A 99 -4.29 26.98 -5.39
C ALA A 99 -3.42 27.78 -6.38
N LYS A 100 -2.20 27.33 -6.67
CA LYS A 100 -1.28 27.90 -7.67
C LYS A 100 -1.06 26.95 -8.86
N GLY A 101 -2.00 26.08 -9.11
CA GLY A 101 -1.88 24.96 -10.05
C GLY A 101 -1.64 25.37 -11.49
N ALA A 102 -2.23 26.47 -11.95
CA ALA A 102 -2.01 26.98 -13.31
C ALA A 102 -0.53 27.22 -13.64
N ASP A 103 0.31 27.39 -12.61
CA ASP A 103 1.74 27.64 -12.75
C ASP A 103 2.58 26.37 -12.50
N TYR A 104 1.95 25.22 -12.25
CA TYR A 104 2.66 24.01 -11.83
C TYR A 104 3.78 23.60 -12.77
N TYR A 105 3.54 23.62 -14.08
CA TYR A 105 4.52 23.24 -15.09
C TYR A 105 5.43 24.39 -15.52
N TRP A 106 4.91 25.63 -15.56
CA TRP A 106 5.59 26.79 -16.11
C TRP A 106 6.51 27.48 -15.11
N ASN A 107 6.05 27.64 -13.88
CA ASN A 107 6.76 28.41 -12.87
C ASN A 107 7.73 27.55 -12.04
N VAL A 108 7.66 26.22 -12.13
CA VAL A 108 8.67 25.35 -11.52
C VAL A 108 9.94 25.26 -12.38
N ASN A 109 9.84 25.58 -13.68
CA ASN A 109 10.97 25.59 -14.60
C ASN A 109 11.53 27.01 -14.73
N LYS A 110 12.76 27.23 -14.23
CA LYS A 110 13.50 28.47 -14.52
C LYS A 110 14.00 28.45 -15.95
N GLN A 111 13.94 29.60 -16.62
CA GLN A 111 14.49 29.76 -17.97
C GLN A 111 16.00 30.00 -17.88
N SER A 112 16.77 28.96 -17.58
CA SER A 112 18.19 29.05 -17.21
C SER A 112 19.15 28.65 -18.32
N ALA A 113 18.64 28.25 -19.47
CA ALA A 113 19.45 27.74 -20.58
C ALA A 113 20.52 28.72 -21.08
N GLU A 114 20.22 30.01 -21.10
CA GLU A 114 21.17 31.04 -21.56
C GLU A 114 22.38 31.19 -20.65
N VAL A 115 22.21 30.97 -19.34
CA VAL A 115 23.29 31.04 -18.34
C VAL A 115 24.26 29.85 -18.44
N LEU A 116 23.85 28.76 -19.09
CA LEU A 116 24.68 27.55 -19.21
C LEU A 116 26.01 27.82 -19.92
N LYS A 117 26.03 28.74 -20.89
CA LYS A 117 27.26 29.13 -21.58
C LYS A 117 28.26 29.81 -20.64
N GLU A 118 27.76 30.69 -19.75
CA GLU A 118 28.59 31.38 -18.78
C GLU A 118 29.12 30.42 -17.71
N ILE A 119 28.29 29.47 -17.25
CA ILE A 119 28.71 28.44 -16.33
C ILE A 119 29.83 27.59 -16.92
N ARG A 120 29.69 27.13 -18.16
CA ARG A 120 30.72 26.38 -18.89
C ARG A 120 32.00 27.16 -19.04
N GLN A 121 31.91 28.43 -19.40
CA GLN A 121 33.09 29.29 -19.53
C GLN A 121 33.79 29.49 -18.19
N ALA A 122 33.05 29.69 -17.09
CA ALA A 122 33.64 29.79 -15.76
C ALA A 122 34.41 28.50 -15.34
N PHE A 123 33.91 27.33 -15.70
CA PHE A 123 34.66 26.07 -15.50
C PHE A 123 35.93 26.00 -16.36
N LEU A 124 35.86 26.39 -17.63
CA LEU A 124 37.03 26.42 -18.54
C LEU A 124 38.12 27.39 -18.07
N ASP A 125 37.71 28.51 -17.48
CA ASP A 125 38.60 29.54 -16.91
C ASP A 125 39.14 29.13 -15.52
N GLY A 126 38.81 27.95 -15.01
CA GLY A 126 39.19 27.47 -13.67
C GLY A 126 38.48 28.17 -12.51
N ASN A 127 37.49 29.02 -12.79
CA ASN A 127 36.73 29.74 -11.77
C ASN A 127 35.55 28.93 -11.26
N GLN A 128 35.87 27.94 -10.42
CA GLN A 128 34.87 27.01 -9.87
C GLN A 128 33.86 27.70 -8.96
N GLU A 129 34.26 28.75 -8.23
CA GLU A 129 33.36 29.48 -7.33
C GLU A 129 32.27 30.20 -8.14
N LYS A 130 32.64 30.93 -9.21
CA LYS A 130 31.67 31.56 -10.10
C LYS A 130 30.74 30.53 -10.74
N ALA A 131 31.28 29.42 -11.22
CA ALA A 131 30.49 28.35 -11.81
C ALA A 131 29.46 27.76 -10.82
N ALA A 132 29.89 27.51 -9.58
CA ALA A 132 29.00 27.01 -8.52
C ALA A 132 27.89 28.01 -8.18
N LEU A 133 28.21 29.28 -7.99
CA LEU A 133 27.23 30.33 -7.68
C LEU A 133 26.20 30.50 -8.82
N LEU A 134 26.63 30.52 -10.06
CA LEU A 134 25.73 30.62 -11.22
C LEU A 134 24.82 29.37 -11.30
N THR A 135 25.38 28.19 -11.09
CA THR A 135 24.64 26.94 -11.11
C THR A 135 23.58 26.94 -10.01
N GLN A 136 23.95 27.25 -8.76
CA GLN A 136 23.03 27.30 -7.65
C GLN A 136 21.91 28.30 -7.86
N LYS A 137 22.22 29.48 -8.38
CA LYS A 137 21.23 30.53 -8.64
C LYS A 137 20.22 30.14 -9.72
N ASN A 138 20.69 29.52 -10.81
CA ASN A 138 19.90 29.34 -12.02
C ASN A 138 19.37 27.92 -12.23
N PHE A 139 20.03 26.90 -11.69
CA PHE A 139 19.63 25.49 -11.83
C PHE A 139 19.03 24.90 -10.56
N ASN A 140 18.95 25.68 -9.49
CA ASN A 140 18.16 25.36 -8.33
C ASN A 140 16.67 25.59 -8.66
N GLY A 141 15.83 24.60 -8.40
CA GLY A 141 14.40 24.66 -8.67
C GLY A 141 13.66 25.65 -7.78
N LEU A 142 12.38 25.85 -8.02
CA LEU A 142 11.51 26.53 -7.08
C LEU A 142 11.33 25.65 -5.83
N ALA A 143 11.18 26.30 -4.67
CA ALA A 143 11.02 25.62 -3.38
C ALA A 143 9.83 24.65 -3.41
N ALA A 144 10.11 23.39 -3.68
CA ALA A 144 9.10 22.33 -3.66
C ALA A 144 8.91 21.78 -2.23
N TYR A 145 9.88 22.05 -1.34
CA TYR A 145 9.95 21.51 0.03
C TYR A 145 9.91 22.58 1.13
N GLU A 146 9.86 23.88 0.81
CA GLU A 146 9.82 24.91 1.85
C GLU A 146 8.45 24.96 2.53
N GLU A 147 8.41 24.52 3.78
CA GLU A 147 7.22 24.47 4.63
C GLU A 147 6.83 25.84 5.23
N LYS A 148 7.62 26.88 5.00
CA LYS A 148 7.50 28.14 5.75
C LYS A 148 6.53 29.16 5.16
N ASP A 149 6.09 28.96 3.93
CA ASP A 149 5.08 29.82 3.34
C ASP A 149 3.76 29.07 3.18
N GLU A 150 2.66 29.78 3.35
CA GLU A 150 1.27 29.36 3.10
C GLU A 150 1.02 28.92 1.63
N THR A 151 2.09 28.69 0.89
CA THR A 151 2.03 28.17 -0.48
C THR A 151 1.83 26.66 -0.43
N PRO A 152 0.71 26.14 -0.94
CA PRO A 152 0.47 24.71 -0.99
C PRO A 152 1.62 24.01 -1.71
N PHE A 153 2.04 22.88 -1.18
CA PHE A 153 3.11 22.03 -1.73
C PHE A 153 2.81 21.67 -3.19
N ARG A 154 3.49 22.32 -4.11
CA ARG A 154 3.30 22.05 -5.54
C ARG A 154 3.77 20.67 -5.94
N PHE A 155 4.90 20.20 -5.36
CA PHE A 155 5.40 18.86 -5.59
C PHE A 155 4.50 17.80 -4.94
N GLY A 156 4.08 18.06 -3.71
CA GLY A 156 3.21 17.18 -2.94
C GLY A 156 3.91 15.98 -2.34
N SER A 157 3.11 15.01 -1.92
CA SER A 157 3.57 13.76 -1.31
C SER A 157 2.52 12.67 -1.44
N PHE A 158 2.97 11.42 -1.47
CA PHE A 158 2.10 10.28 -1.21
C PHE A 158 1.55 10.38 0.23
N THR A 159 0.29 10.04 0.44
CA THR A 159 -0.35 10.13 1.76
C THR A 159 -1.18 8.88 2.07
N THR A 160 -1.41 8.64 3.35
CA THR A 160 -2.28 7.53 3.78
C THR A 160 -3.74 7.82 3.47
N MET A 161 -4.51 6.77 3.22
CA MET A 161 -5.96 6.86 3.16
C MET A 161 -6.58 6.97 4.57
N GLY A 162 -5.96 6.36 5.58
CA GLY A 162 -6.43 6.28 6.96
C GLY A 162 -6.34 4.87 7.50
N GLU A 163 -7.10 4.58 8.55
CA GLU A 163 -7.01 3.31 9.27
C GLU A 163 -8.38 2.73 9.59
N LEU A 164 -8.52 1.42 9.41
CA LEU A 164 -9.65 0.66 9.95
C LEU A 164 -9.31 0.12 11.33
N TYR A 165 -10.30 0.10 12.19
CA TYR A 165 -10.28 -0.57 13.48
C TYR A 165 -11.43 -1.56 13.55
N ILE A 166 -11.11 -2.81 13.94
CA ILE A 166 -12.11 -3.87 14.13
C ILE A 166 -12.01 -4.36 15.56
N GLU A 167 -12.86 -3.82 16.43
CA GLU A 167 -12.97 -4.21 17.83
C GLU A 167 -13.68 -5.57 17.91
N THR A 168 -13.17 -6.47 18.74
CA THR A 168 -13.67 -7.85 18.83
C THR A 168 -14.32 -8.17 20.17
N GLY A 169 -14.19 -7.28 21.15
CA GLY A 169 -14.61 -7.54 22.52
C GLY A 169 -13.76 -8.60 23.25
N LEU A 170 -12.73 -9.16 22.60
CA LEU A 170 -11.83 -10.14 23.20
C LEU A 170 -10.69 -9.44 23.96
N SER A 171 -10.33 -9.99 25.11
CA SER A 171 -9.15 -9.55 25.87
C SER A 171 -7.89 -10.24 25.35
N GLU A 172 -6.76 -9.54 25.37
CA GLU A 172 -5.45 -10.11 25.03
C GLU A 172 -4.82 -10.94 26.15
N ILE A 173 -5.49 -11.02 27.30
CA ILE A 173 -5.05 -11.83 28.46
C ILE A 173 -5.53 -13.27 28.27
N ARG A 174 -4.67 -14.25 28.59
CA ARG A 174 -4.96 -15.69 28.55
C ARG A 174 -5.42 -16.17 27.18
N MET A 175 -4.54 -16.08 26.22
CA MET A 175 -4.69 -16.70 24.91
C MET A 175 -3.59 -17.73 24.72
N ASP A 176 -3.89 -18.74 23.94
CA ASP A 176 -2.96 -19.78 23.58
C ASP A 176 -2.78 -19.86 22.06
N ASN A 177 -1.70 -20.50 21.63
CA ASN A 177 -1.42 -20.80 20.22
C ASN A 177 -1.50 -19.60 19.27
N TYR A 178 -1.17 -18.40 19.78
CA TYR A 178 -1.20 -17.19 18.94
C TYR A 178 -0.17 -17.28 17.83
N ARG A 179 -0.62 -16.97 16.59
CA ARG A 179 0.22 -16.80 15.40
C ARG A 179 -0.34 -15.68 14.54
N ARG A 180 0.53 -14.81 14.05
CA ARG A 180 0.23 -13.91 12.93
C ARG A 180 1.28 -14.14 11.85
N ILE A 181 0.83 -14.33 10.63
CA ILE A 181 1.59 -14.93 9.56
C ILE A 181 1.34 -14.15 8.28
N LEU A 182 2.40 -13.81 7.55
CA LEU A 182 2.33 -13.46 6.14
C LEU A 182 2.82 -14.66 5.34
N SER A 183 1.89 -15.37 4.71
CA SER A 183 2.20 -16.45 3.78
C SER A 183 2.59 -15.85 2.43
N LEU A 184 3.86 -16.05 2.04
CA LEU A 184 4.33 -15.63 0.72
C LEU A 184 3.85 -16.57 -0.38
N ASP A 185 3.54 -17.82 -0.04
CA ASP A 185 3.02 -18.80 -1.02
C ASP A 185 1.61 -18.44 -1.51
N SER A 186 0.83 -17.69 -0.74
CA SER A 186 -0.55 -17.31 -1.05
C SER A 186 -0.83 -15.80 -1.02
N ALA A 187 0.17 -14.97 -0.75
CA ALA A 187 0.03 -13.51 -0.54
C ALA A 187 -1.11 -13.15 0.44
N MET A 188 -1.18 -13.87 1.55
CA MET A 188 -2.24 -13.75 2.54
C MET A 188 -1.68 -13.51 3.94
N ALA A 189 -2.24 -12.54 4.66
CA ALA A 189 -2.00 -12.40 6.09
C ALA A 189 -3.03 -13.23 6.87
N VAL A 190 -2.57 -13.94 7.91
CA VAL A 190 -3.40 -14.78 8.77
C VAL A 190 -3.11 -14.45 10.22
N VAL A 191 -4.16 -14.32 11.03
CA VAL A 191 -4.07 -14.24 12.50
C VAL A 191 -4.88 -15.37 13.08
N GLN A 192 -4.28 -16.18 13.94
CA GLN A 192 -4.95 -17.31 14.60
C GLN A 192 -4.55 -17.41 16.05
N PHE A 193 -5.49 -17.78 16.89
CA PHE A 193 -5.29 -17.98 18.33
C PHE A 193 -6.42 -18.77 18.95
N ASP A 194 -6.15 -19.34 20.12
CA ASP A 194 -7.14 -20.02 20.95
C ASP A 194 -7.49 -19.13 22.16
N LYS A 195 -8.78 -19.00 22.43
CA LYS A 195 -9.27 -18.27 23.60
C LYS A 195 -10.56 -18.90 24.14
N ASP A 196 -10.57 -19.17 25.44
CA ASP A 196 -11.72 -19.74 26.17
C ASP A 196 -12.29 -21.00 25.47
N GLY A 197 -11.37 -21.87 25.00
CA GLY A 197 -11.69 -23.10 24.30
C GLY A 197 -12.34 -22.89 22.92
N THR A 198 -12.16 -21.74 22.30
CA THR A 198 -12.60 -21.40 20.94
C THR A 198 -11.38 -21.03 20.10
N GLN A 199 -11.23 -21.63 18.94
CA GLN A 199 -10.22 -21.25 17.96
C GLN A 199 -10.76 -20.11 17.11
N TYR A 200 -9.96 -19.06 16.94
CA TYR A 200 -10.26 -17.92 16.08
C TYR A 200 -9.27 -17.85 14.94
N GLN A 201 -9.76 -17.52 13.75
CA GLN A 201 -8.91 -17.29 12.59
C GLN A 201 -9.41 -16.06 11.81
N ARG A 202 -8.46 -15.22 11.40
CA ARG A 202 -8.68 -14.07 10.52
C ARG A 202 -7.78 -14.21 9.30
N LYS A 203 -8.31 -13.98 8.10
CA LYS A 203 -7.58 -14.04 6.83
C LYS A 203 -7.76 -12.74 6.08
N TYR A 204 -6.67 -12.24 5.51
CA TYR A 204 -6.65 -10.96 4.80
C TYR A 204 -5.85 -11.12 3.50
N PHE A 205 -6.43 -10.71 2.38
CA PHE A 205 -5.74 -10.63 1.10
C PHE A 205 -6.32 -9.50 0.24
N ILE A 206 -5.57 -9.06 -0.78
CA ILE A 206 -6.04 -8.06 -1.74
C ILE A 206 -5.93 -8.67 -3.14
N SER A 207 -7.07 -8.93 -3.76
CA SER A 207 -7.16 -9.49 -5.11
C SER A 207 -6.81 -8.42 -6.15
N TYR A 208 -5.85 -8.71 -7.04
CA TYR A 208 -5.55 -7.85 -8.17
C TYR A 208 -6.63 -7.93 -9.25
N PRO A 209 -7.07 -9.12 -9.72
CA PRO A 209 -8.08 -9.20 -10.77
C PRO A 209 -9.45 -8.67 -10.35
N ASP A 210 -9.75 -8.66 -9.06
CA ASP A 210 -11.05 -8.19 -8.54
C ASP A 210 -11.00 -6.79 -7.94
N SER A 211 -9.80 -6.20 -7.77
CA SER A 211 -9.56 -4.89 -7.15
C SER A 211 -10.24 -4.73 -5.79
N VAL A 212 -10.23 -5.79 -4.97
CA VAL A 212 -10.90 -5.85 -3.68
C VAL A 212 -10.01 -6.42 -2.59
N MET A 213 -10.02 -5.77 -1.42
CA MET A 213 -9.49 -6.34 -0.18
C MET A 213 -10.56 -7.21 0.48
N VAL A 214 -10.18 -8.40 0.91
CA VAL A 214 -11.05 -9.37 1.59
C VAL A 214 -10.52 -9.65 2.98
N MET A 215 -11.39 -9.55 3.98
CA MET A 215 -11.08 -9.83 5.38
C MET A 215 -12.11 -10.82 5.93
N LYS A 216 -11.69 -12.03 6.25
CA LYS A 216 -12.56 -13.11 6.74
C LYS A 216 -12.27 -13.44 8.19
N PHE A 217 -13.31 -13.46 9.03
CA PHE A 217 -13.28 -13.77 10.45
C PHE A 217 -14.09 -15.03 10.72
N THR A 218 -13.48 -16.04 11.34
CA THR A 218 -14.13 -17.30 11.68
C THR A 218 -13.80 -17.73 13.10
N ALA A 219 -14.66 -18.56 13.69
CA ALA A 219 -14.44 -19.20 14.97
C ALA A 219 -14.87 -20.68 14.94
N SER A 220 -14.25 -21.54 15.73
CA SER A 220 -14.61 -22.97 15.83
C SER A 220 -15.96 -23.24 16.51
N LYS A 221 -16.53 -22.25 17.18
CA LYS A 221 -17.85 -22.28 17.81
C LYS A 221 -18.77 -21.24 17.18
N ALA A 222 -20.03 -21.59 16.99
CA ALA A 222 -21.06 -20.70 16.48
C ALA A 222 -21.28 -19.49 17.40
N GLY A 223 -21.68 -18.35 16.80
CA GLY A 223 -22.04 -17.13 17.54
C GLY A 223 -20.85 -16.44 18.23
N LYS A 224 -19.60 -16.64 17.78
CA LYS A 224 -18.41 -16.10 18.45
C LYS A 224 -17.82 -14.88 17.79
N GLN A 225 -18.36 -14.43 16.65
CA GLN A 225 -17.92 -13.19 16.02
C GLN A 225 -18.79 -12.03 16.51
N ASN A 226 -18.18 -11.19 17.36
CA ASN A 226 -18.74 -9.93 17.82
C ASN A 226 -17.77 -8.83 17.42
N LEU A 227 -18.10 -8.06 16.37
CA LEU A 227 -17.18 -7.15 15.73
C LEU A 227 -17.80 -5.75 15.61
N ILE A 228 -16.99 -4.72 15.89
CA ILE A 228 -17.34 -3.33 15.58
C ILE A 228 -16.25 -2.80 14.66
N LEU A 229 -16.60 -2.58 13.39
CA LEU A 229 -15.71 -1.96 12.43
C LEU A 229 -15.95 -0.46 12.41
N SER A 230 -14.89 0.31 12.58
CA SER A 230 -14.87 1.77 12.50
C SER A 230 -13.66 2.26 11.71
N TYR A 231 -13.67 3.53 11.33
CA TYR A 231 -12.63 4.13 10.51
C TYR A 231 -12.09 5.44 11.10
N CYS A 232 -10.77 5.60 11.05
CA CYS A 232 -10.07 6.82 11.37
C CYS A 232 -9.54 7.47 10.07
N PRO A 233 -10.11 8.60 9.62
CA PRO A 233 -9.80 9.20 8.34
C PRO A 233 -8.45 9.91 8.31
N ASN A 234 -7.96 10.18 7.09
CA ASN A 234 -6.91 11.14 6.83
C ASN A 234 -7.39 12.55 7.28
N SER A 235 -6.69 13.15 8.23
CA SER A 235 -7.08 14.44 8.83
C SER A 235 -6.89 15.64 7.90
N GLU A 236 -6.19 15.48 6.78
CA GLU A 236 -6.03 16.53 5.74
C GLU A 236 -7.09 16.46 4.63
N ALA A 237 -8.14 15.70 4.85
CA ALA A 237 -9.26 15.61 3.91
C ALA A 237 -10.56 16.11 4.54
N LYS A 238 -11.35 16.82 3.75
CA LYS A 238 -12.79 16.97 4.03
C LYS A 238 -13.45 15.67 3.67
N SER A 239 -14.06 15.02 4.65
CA SER A 239 -14.55 13.67 4.47
C SER A 239 -15.98 13.48 4.97
N HIS A 240 -16.63 12.51 4.38
CA HIS A 240 -17.98 12.09 4.76
C HIS A 240 -18.02 10.56 4.79
N LEU A 241 -18.42 10.01 5.94
CA LEU A 241 -18.67 8.59 6.14
C LEU A 241 -20.17 8.41 6.38
N LYS A 242 -20.80 7.51 5.68
CA LYS A 242 -22.23 7.20 5.82
C LYS A 242 -22.49 5.70 5.64
N ALA A 243 -23.60 5.24 6.21
CA ALA A 243 -24.10 3.91 5.95
C ALA A 243 -24.41 3.71 4.46
N ASP A 244 -24.09 2.53 3.95
CA ASP A 244 -24.38 2.07 2.59
C ASP A 244 -25.27 0.82 2.67
N GLY A 245 -26.57 1.05 2.77
CA GLY A 245 -27.55 0.02 3.13
C GLY A 245 -27.35 -0.46 4.57
N ASN A 246 -27.88 -1.66 4.88
CA ASN A 246 -27.81 -2.21 6.23
C ASN A 246 -26.50 -2.92 6.55
N ASN A 247 -25.62 -3.13 5.56
CA ASN A 247 -24.44 -3.99 5.67
C ASN A 247 -23.15 -3.33 5.18
N GLY A 248 -23.13 -2.03 4.98
CA GLY A 248 -21.93 -1.36 4.46
C GLY A 248 -21.76 0.06 4.91
N LEU A 249 -20.58 0.59 4.64
CA LEU A 249 -20.21 1.99 4.76
C LEU A 249 -19.60 2.48 3.46
N VAL A 250 -19.84 3.73 3.11
CA VAL A 250 -19.11 4.44 2.06
C VAL A 250 -18.47 5.68 2.65
N TYR A 251 -17.20 5.84 2.35
CA TYR A 251 -16.42 7.01 2.69
C TYR A 251 -16.05 7.76 1.42
N THR A 252 -16.26 9.06 1.44
CA THR A 252 -15.79 9.96 0.40
C THR A 252 -14.94 11.05 1.02
N GLY A 253 -13.81 11.37 0.40
CA GLY A 253 -12.89 12.37 0.86
C GLY A 253 -12.43 13.30 -0.27
N ILE A 254 -12.08 14.52 0.12
CA ILE A 254 -11.46 15.51 -0.77
C ILE A 254 -10.25 16.05 -0.03
N LEU A 255 -9.05 15.86 -0.57
CA LEU A 255 -7.83 16.40 0.01
C LEU A 255 -7.89 17.93 0.01
N ASN A 256 -7.59 18.55 1.16
CA ASN A 256 -7.65 20.01 1.34
C ASN A 256 -6.62 20.75 0.47
N ASN A 257 -5.49 20.09 0.17
CA ASN A 257 -4.36 20.67 -0.55
C ASN A 257 -4.65 20.88 -2.05
N ASN A 258 -5.18 19.87 -2.73
CA ASN A 258 -5.31 19.84 -4.19
C ASN A 258 -6.71 19.51 -4.71
N GLY A 259 -7.66 19.24 -3.80
CA GLY A 259 -9.02 18.89 -4.18
C GLY A 259 -9.19 17.50 -4.77
N MET A 260 -8.14 16.63 -4.72
CA MET A 260 -8.23 15.25 -5.18
C MET A 260 -9.32 14.52 -4.42
N LYS A 261 -10.22 13.89 -5.16
CA LYS A 261 -11.29 13.07 -4.60
C LYS A 261 -10.82 11.64 -4.42
N PHE A 262 -11.27 11.01 -3.36
CA PHE A 262 -11.08 9.59 -3.13
C PHE A 262 -12.27 8.99 -2.41
N ALA A 263 -12.47 7.71 -2.60
CA ALA A 263 -13.51 6.96 -1.93
C ALA A 263 -13.03 5.56 -1.55
N PHE A 264 -13.57 5.03 -0.48
CA PHE A 264 -13.63 3.59 -0.30
C PHE A 264 -15.05 3.17 0.05
N ARG A 265 -15.34 1.92 -0.25
CA ARG A 265 -16.59 1.27 0.10
C ARG A 265 -16.28 -0.04 0.80
N ILE A 266 -16.97 -0.29 1.91
CA ILE A 266 -16.86 -1.55 2.64
C ILE A 266 -18.23 -2.17 2.78
N LYS A 267 -18.31 -3.50 2.55
CA LYS A 267 -19.50 -4.30 2.76
C LYS A 267 -19.17 -5.49 3.65
N ALA A 268 -20.10 -5.85 4.52
CA ALA A 268 -20.02 -7.03 5.36
C ALA A 268 -21.03 -8.08 4.90
N ILE A 269 -20.60 -9.33 4.87
CA ILE A 269 -21.41 -10.54 4.66
C ILE A 269 -21.23 -11.39 5.91
N HIS A 270 -22.31 -11.94 6.46
CA HIS A 270 -22.23 -12.74 7.67
C HIS A 270 -23.06 -14.02 7.59
N LYS A 271 -22.69 -15.02 8.39
CA LYS A 271 -23.46 -16.23 8.67
C LYS A 271 -23.81 -16.24 10.14
N GLY A 272 -25.06 -16.52 10.48
CA GLY A 272 -25.57 -16.44 11.85
C GLY A 272 -25.56 -15.02 12.41
N GLY A 273 -26.14 -14.84 13.59
CA GLY A 273 -26.13 -13.57 14.30
C GLY A 273 -26.87 -12.41 13.61
N THR A 274 -26.41 -11.19 13.86
CA THR A 274 -26.98 -9.96 13.29
C THR A 274 -25.90 -9.00 12.82
N LEU A 275 -26.23 -8.21 11.80
CA LEU A 275 -25.40 -7.14 11.25
C LEU A 275 -26.22 -5.87 11.13
N LYS A 276 -25.64 -4.75 11.57
CA LYS A 276 -26.24 -3.41 11.45
C LYS A 276 -25.19 -2.42 11.02
N ALA A 277 -25.50 -1.60 10.03
CA ALA A 277 -24.75 -0.39 9.73
C ALA A 277 -25.33 0.78 10.54
N GLU A 278 -24.48 1.49 11.24
CA GLU A 278 -24.74 2.81 11.82
C GLU A 278 -23.98 3.86 10.99
N ASP A 279 -24.16 5.14 11.28
CA ASP A 279 -23.63 6.21 10.42
C ASP A 279 -22.10 6.10 10.20
N ASP A 280 -21.35 5.68 11.22
CA ASP A 280 -19.88 5.66 11.23
C ASP A 280 -19.27 4.27 11.48
N ARG A 281 -20.08 3.20 11.59
CA ARG A 281 -19.57 1.87 11.95
C ARG A 281 -20.48 0.73 11.50
N LEU A 282 -19.88 -0.45 11.37
CA LEU A 282 -20.59 -1.72 11.20
C LEU A 282 -20.51 -2.50 12.50
N ILE A 283 -21.69 -2.97 12.97
CA ILE A 283 -21.80 -3.76 14.20
C ILE A 283 -22.30 -5.14 13.84
N VAL A 284 -21.49 -6.16 14.16
CA VAL A 284 -21.84 -7.57 14.04
C VAL A 284 -21.97 -8.16 15.43
N LYS A 285 -23.02 -8.95 15.67
CA LYS A 285 -23.23 -9.67 16.94
C LYS A 285 -23.58 -11.12 16.70
N ASP A 286 -22.93 -11.99 17.47
CA ASP A 286 -23.19 -13.43 17.55
C ASP A 286 -23.16 -14.14 16.20
N ALA A 287 -22.31 -13.67 15.26
CA ALA A 287 -22.15 -14.33 13.97
C ALA A 287 -21.17 -15.53 14.06
N ASP A 288 -21.37 -16.50 13.16
CA ASP A 288 -20.49 -17.65 12.99
C ASP A 288 -19.26 -17.31 12.14
N GLU A 289 -19.50 -16.53 11.09
CA GLU A 289 -18.51 -16.08 10.11
C GLU A 289 -18.85 -14.66 9.66
N VAL A 290 -17.82 -13.85 9.44
CA VAL A 290 -17.96 -12.51 8.84
C VAL A 290 -16.90 -12.33 7.75
N VAL A 291 -17.33 -11.81 6.59
CA VAL A 291 -16.44 -11.40 5.50
C VAL A 291 -16.67 -9.92 5.23
N PHE A 292 -15.62 -9.11 5.37
CA PHE A 292 -15.62 -7.73 4.91
C PHE A 292 -14.94 -7.66 3.54
N LEU A 293 -15.58 -6.97 2.60
CA LEU A 293 -15.03 -6.61 1.30
C LEU A 293 -14.79 -5.10 1.29
N LEU A 294 -13.60 -4.66 0.85
CA LEU A 294 -13.25 -3.25 0.73
C LEU A 294 -12.68 -2.94 -0.64
N THR A 295 -13.20 -1.90 -1.28
CA THR A 295 -12.67 -1.32 -2.52
C THR A 295 -12.32 0.14 -2.30
N ALA A 296 -11.29 0.64 -2.96
CA ALA A 296 -10.87 2.04 -2.88
C ALA A 296 -10.39 2.56 -4.23
N ASP A 297 -10.55 3.85 -4.48
CA ASP A 297 -10.11 4.53 -5.70
C ASP A 297 -9.95 6.04 -5.45
N THR A 298 -9.25 6.72 -6.36
CA THR A 298 -9.14 8.18 -6.43
C THR A 298 -9.67 8.69 -7.77
N ASP A 299 -9.83 10.00 -7.93
CA ASP A 299 -10.11 10.60 -9.22
C ASP A 299 -8.85 10.86 -10.07
N TYR A 300 -7.71 10.27 -9.69
CA TYR A 300 -6.48 10.38 -10.47
C TYR A 300 -6.59 9.62 -11.80
N LYS A 301 -6.04 10.24 -12.86
CA LYS A 301 -5.84 9.62 -14.15
C LYS A 301 -4.45 9.92 -14.67
N MET A 302 -3.65 8.89 -14.93
CA MET A 302 -2.36 9.06 -15.60
C MET A 302 -2.56 9.71 -16.97
N ASN A 303 -1.75 10.73 -17.27
CA ASN A 303 -1.86 11.47 -18.53
C ASN A 303 -0.48 11.55 -19.21
N PHE A 304 -0.39 11.02 -20.41
CA PHE A 304 0.85 11.00 -21.21
C PHE A 304 1.06 12.27 -22.03
N ASN A 305 0.04 13.10 -22.16
CA ASN A 305 0.11 14.36 -22.92
C ASN A 305 -0.75 15.43 -22.22
N PRO A 306 -0.35 15.85 -21.00
CA PRO A 306 -1.12 16.83 -20.25
C PRO A 306 -1.17 18.19 -20.94
N ASP A 307 -2.34 18.83 -20.93
CA ASP A 307 -2.44 20.24 -21.20
C ASP A 307 -1.91 21.01 -19.97
N PHE A 308 -0.81 21.71 -20.16
CA PHE A 308 -0.15 22.44 -19.07
C PHE A 308 -0.93 23.66 -18.57
N LYS A 309 -1.99 24.06 -19.25
CA LYS A 309 -2.91 25.11 -18.81
C LYS A 309 -4.12 24.58 -18.05
N ASP A 310 -4.35 23.27 -18.12
CA ASP A 310 -5.46 22.65 -17.44
C ASP A 310 -5.05 22.13 -16.05
N SER A 311 -5.52 22.78 -15.01
CA SER A 311 -5.31 22.33 -13.63
C SER A 311 -5.90 20.95 -13.32
N LYS A 312 -6.80 20.45 -14.17
CA LYS A 312 -7.45 19.15 -14.05
C LYS A 312 -6.88 18.11 -15.01
N ALA A 313 -5.70 18.34 -15.58
CA ALA A 313 -5.07 17.43 -16.56
C ALA A 313 -4.91 15.98 -16.07
N TYR A 314 -4.94 15.74 -14.76
CA TYR A 314 -4.83 14.41 -14.14
C TYR A 314 -6.12 13.97 -13.41
N VAL A 315 -7.24 14.63 -13.65
CA VAL A 315 -8.54 14.25 -13.08
C VAL A 315 -9.25 13.27 -14.01
N GLY A 316 -9.66 12.13 -13.47
CA GLY A 316 -10.36 11.07 -14.17
C GLY A 316 -11.77 10.83 -13.67
N ASN A 317 -12.10 9.56 -13.43
CA ASN A 317 -13.43 9.12 -13.05
C ASN A 317 -13.80 9.50 -11.61
N ASP A 318 -15.10 9.47 -11.30
CA ASP A 318 -15.59 9.64 -9.94
C ASP A 318 -15.29 8.37 -9.12
N PRO A 319 -14.48 8.44 -8.04
CA PRO A 319 -14.10 7.28 -7.25
C PRO A 319 -15.28 6.64 -6.50
N GLU A 320 -16.34 7.40 -6.19
CA GLU A 320 -17.54 6.82 -5.56
C GLU A 320 -18.26 5.86 -6.53
N GLN A 321 -18.34 6.22 -7.82
CA GLN A 321 -18.93 5.37 -8.85
C GLN A 321 -18.05 4.16 -9.16
N THR A 322 -16.73 4.34 -9.27
CA THR A 322 -15.78 3.26 -9.52
C THR A 322 -15.85 2.22 -8.40
N THR A 323 -15.76 2.66 -7.14
CA THR A 323 -15.82 1.75 -5.98
C THR A 323 -17.16 1.02 -5.87
N GLN A 324 -18.28 1.67 -6.26
CA GLN A 324 -19.58 1.00 -6.33
C GLN A 324 -19.62 -0.12 -7.37
N ALA A 325 -19.08 0.14 -8.55
CA ALA A 325 -19.07 -0.84 -9.65
C ALA A 325 -18.22 -2.07 -9.27
N ILE A 326 -17.01 -1.85 -8.73
CA ILE A 326 -16.11 -2.92 -8.26
C ILE A 326 -16.79 -3.73 -7.13
N MET A 327 -17.38 -3.05 -6.13
CA MET A 327 -18.04 -3.72 -5.02
C MET A 327 -19.21 -4.61 -5.50
N ASN A 328 -20.01 -4.15 -6.44
CA ASN A 328 -21.11 -4.93 -6.98
C ASN A 328 -20.63 -6.22 -7.64
N GLN A 329 -19.51 -6.18 -8.38
CA GLN A 329 -18.90 -7.37 -8.98
C GLN A 329 -18.33 -8.32 -7.92
N ALA A 330 -17.64 -7.79 -6.90
CA ALA A 330 -17.08 -8.59 -5.82
C ALA A 330 -18.17 -9.31 -5.00
N LEU A 331 -19.28 -8.64 -4.72
CA LEU A 331 -20.42 -9.24 -4.01
C LEU A 331 -21.06 -10.41 -4.77
N GLN A 332 -21.08 -10.35 -6.10
CA GLN A 332 -21.63 -11.44 -6.94
C GLN A 332 -20.76 -12.70 -6.91
N LYS A 333 -19.44 -12.55 -6.77
CA LYS A 333 -18.48 -13.66 -6.75
C LYS A 333 -18.45 -14.40 -5.41
N GLY A 334 -18.53 -13.67 -4.32
CA GLY A 334 -18.38 -14.23 -2.98
C GLY A 334 -16.93 -14.64 -2.63
N TYR A 335 -16.74 -15.06 -1.37
CA TYR A 335 -15.40 -15.31 -0.82
C TYR A 335 -14.59 -16.35 -1.60
N ASP A 336 -15.17 -17.50 -1.92
CA ASP A 336 -14.41 -18.63 -2.50
C ASP A 336 -13.93 -18.35 -3.93
N GLU A 337 -14.69 -17.59 -4.70
CA GLU A 337 -14.29 -17.18 -6.05
C GLU A 337 -13.24 -16.07 -5.99
N LEU A 338 -13.43 -15.07 -5.12
CA LEU A 338 -12.44 -14.01 -4.91
C LEU A 338 -11.10 -14.58 -4.45
N TYR A 339 -11.11 -15.57 -3.56
CA TYR A 339 -9.89 -16.25 -3.10
C TYR A 339 -9.21 -17.01 -4.23
N ARG A 340 -9.95 -17.79 -5.02
CA ARG A 340 -9.40 -18.51 -6.19
C ARG A 340 -8.79 -17.56 -7.22
N ASN A 341 -9.46 -16.45 -7.52
CA ASN A 341 -8.96 -15.46 -8.46
C ASN A 341 -7.65 -14.86 -7.98
N HIS A 342 -7.59 -14.47 -6.69
CA HIS A 342 -6.40 -13.97 -6.04
C HIS A 342 -5.25 -15.00 -6.07
N GLU A 343 -5.51 -16.23 -5.65
CA GLU A 343 -4.52 -17.29 -5.60
C GLU A 343 -3.97 -17.62 -6.99
N ASN A 344 -4.83 -17.81 -7.99
CA ASN A 344 -4.42 -18.11 -9.36
C ASN A 344 -3.58 -16.99 -9.98
N ASP A 345 -3.98 -15.74 -9.80
CA ASP A 345 -3.23 -14.59 -10.31
C ASP A 345 -1.86 -14.51 -9.65
N TYR A 346 -1.83 -14.49 -8.33
CA TYR A 346 -0.59 -14.33 -7.58
C TYR A 346 0.40 -15.48 -7.82
N THR A 347 -0.06 -16.72 -7.71
CA THR A 347 0.79 -17.89 -7.86
C THR A 347 1.31 -18.06 -9.30
N SER A 348 0.58 -17.54 -10.30
CA SER A 348 1.05 -17.51 -11.68
C SER A 348 2.35 -16.72 -11.87
N LEU A 349 2.61 -15.74 -11.00
CA LEU A 349 3.83 -14.95 -10.94
C LEU A 349 4.82 -15.50 -9.92
N PHE A 350 4.36 -15.74 -8.70
CA PHE A 350 5.24 -16.10 -7.60
C PHE A 350 5.93 -17.45 -7.79
N ASN A 351 5.21 -18.45 -8.31
CA ASN A 351 5.72 -19.81 -8.48
C ASN A 351 6.70 -19.97 -9.67
N ARG A 352 6.93 -18.93 -10.47
CA ARG A 352 7.87 -18.99 -11.61
C ARG A 352 9.34 -19.18 -11.20
N VAL A 353 9.69 -18.76 -9.99
CA VAL A 353 11.05 -18.85 -9.47
C VAL A 353 11.03 -19.40 -8.06
N ARG A 354 11.81 -20.43 -7.83
CA ARG A 354 12.06 -21.03 -6.52
C ARG A 354 13.56 -21.06 -6.26
N LEU A 355 14.01 -20.29 -5.28
CA LEU A 355 15.38 -20.37 -4.78
C LEU A 355 15.43 -21.45 -3.70
N GLN A 356 16.41 -22.36 -3.80
CA GLN A 356 16.67 -23.37 -2.80
C GLN A 356 18.16 -23.37 -2.47
N LEU A 357 18.48 -23.03 -1.23
CA LEU A 357 19.84 -23.06 -0.68
C LEU A 357 19.86 -24.19 0.36
N ASN A 358 20.89 -25.02 0.32
CA ASN A 358 21.08 -26.16 1.23
C ASN A 358 19.78 -26.98 1.49
N PRO A 359 19.33 -27.81 0.53
CA PRO A 359 18.03 -28.48 0.59
C PRO A 359 17.91 -29.52 1.72
N GLU A 360 19.02 -29.96 2.29
CA GLU A 360 19.03 -30.97 3.36
C GLU A 360 18.83 -30.37 4.75
N GLU A 361 18.89 -29.04 4.87
CA GLU A 361 18.70 -28.34 6.13
C GLU A 361 17.24 -27.93 6.32
N ASN A 362 16.63 -28.38 7.41
CA ASN A 362 15.27 -27.99 7.78
C ASN A 362 15.24 -26.56 8.35
N SER A 363 14.23 -25.79 7.97
CA SER A 363 13.98 -24.48 8.56
C SER A 363 13.75 -24.60 10.06
N PRO A 364 14.41 -23.78 10.90
CA PRO A 364 14.09 -23.74 12.32
C PRO A 364 12.63 -23.35 12.53
N ASN A 365 11.90 -24.12 13.31
CA ASN A 365 10.51 -23.78 13.69
C ASN A 365 10.50 -22.68 14.76
N LEU A 366 10.99 -21.50 14.38
CA LEU A 366 11.09 -20.32 15.22
C LEU A 366 10.43 -19.13 14.54
N PRO A 367 9.80 -18.21 15.31
CA PRO A 367 9.32 -16.96 14.78
C PRO A 367 10.41 -16.19 14.00
N THR A 368 10.04 -15.51 12.93
CA THR A 368 10.98 -14.85 12.04
C THR A 368 11.91 -13.87 12.77
N TYR A 369 11.40 -13.15 13.77
CA TYR A 369 12.24 -12.22 14.56
C TYR A 369 13.32 -12.94 15.38
N GLN A 370 13.07 -14.16 15.86
CA GLN A 370 14.08 -14.97 16.57
C GLN A 370 15.12 -15.51 15.59
N ARG A 371 14.70 -15.97 14.41
CA ARG A 371 15.62 -16.39 13.33
C ARG A 371 16.56 -15.26 12.96
N LEU A 372 16.04 -14.03 12.74
CA LEU A 372 16.84 -12.83 12.48
C LEU A 372 17.82 -12.51 13.62
N ALA A 373 17.40 -12.65 14.88
CA ALA A 373 18.26 -12.42 16.04
C ALA A 373 19.40 -13.45 16.11
N ASN A 374 19.13 -14.71 15.78
CA ASN A 374 20.12 -15.78 15.72
C ASN A 374 21.10 -15.57 14.55
N TYR A 375 20.60 -15.21 13.38
CA TYR A 375 21.41 -14.89 12.20
C TYR A 375 22.40 -13.75 12.46
N LYS A 376 21.95 -12.68 13.15
CA LYS A 376 22.81 -11.57 13.59
C LYS A 376 23.95 -12.00 14.55
N LYS A 377 23.78 -13.12 15.25
CA LYS A 377 24.82 -13.71 16.11
C LYS A 377 25.76 -14.66 15.38
N GLY A 378 25.62 -14.78 14.05
CA GLY A 378 26.46 -15.61 13.20
C GLY A 378 25.98 -17.05 13.05
N MET A 379 24.76 -17.38 13.47
CA MET A 379 24.18 -18.70 13.19
C MET A 379 23.66 -18.72 11.75
N PRO A 380 24.14 -19.60 10.88
CA PRO A 380 23.65 -19.67 9.51
C PRO A 380 22.19 -20.12 9.47
N ASP A 381 21.42 -19.55 8.54
CA ASP A 381 20.02 -19.92 8.30
C ASP A 381 19.70 -19.72 6.81
N TYR A 382 20.01 -20.71 6.00
CA TYR A 382 19.83 -20.66 4.54
C TYR A 382 18.35 -20.52 4.15
N GLN A 383 17.44 -21.06 4.96
CA GLN A 383 16.00 -20.92 4.72
C GLN A 383 15.53 -19.49 4.98
N LEU A 384 16.18 -18.74 5.89
CA LEU A 384 15.91 -17.31 6.10
C LEU A 384 16.41 -16.48 4.91
N GLU A 385 17.54 -16.84 4.31
CA GLU A 385 18.06 -16.19 3.10
C GLU A 385 17.13 -16.40 1.90
N GLN A 386 16.61 -17.62 1.72
CA GLN A 386 15.59 -17.93 0.72
C GLN A 386 14.29 -17.13 0.95
N LEU A 387 13.85 -17.06 2.21
CA LEU A 387 12.68 -16.29 2.59
C LEU A 387 12.85 -14.80 2.28
N TYR A 388 14.04 -14.25 2.53
CA TYR A 388 14.38 -12.86 2.25
C TYR A 388 14.32 -12.54 0.74
N TYR A 389 14.89 -13.41 -0.09
CA TYR A 389 14.81 -13.29 -1.55
C TYR A 389 13.37 -13.34 -2.04
N GLN A 390 12.60 -14.31 -1.59
CA GLN A 390 11.20 -14.47 -1.99
C GLN A 390 10.30 -13.34 -1.44
N PHE A 391 10.64 -12.79 -0.28
CA PHE A 391 9.97 -11.60 0.25
C PHE A 391 10.17 -10.38 -0.65
N GLY A 392 11.37 -10.17 -1.19
CA GLY A 392 11.62 -9.13 -2.19
C GLY A 392 10.74 -9.28 -3.44
N ARG A 393 10.60 -10.50 -3.97
CA ARG A 393 9.69 -10.80 -5.07
C ARG A 393 8.22 -10.54 -4.72
N TYR A 394 7.81 -10.98 -3.53
CA TYR A 394 6.47 -10.71 -3.00
C TYR A 394 6.16 -9.21 -2.94
N LEU A 395 7.07 -8.41 -2.38
CA LEU A 395 6.87 -6.96 -2.26
C LEU A 395 6.70 -6.28 -3.63
N LEU A 396 7.44 -6.72 -4.65
CA LEU A 396 7.30 -6.19 -6.00
C LEU A 396 5.93 -6.56 -6.61
N ILE A 397 5.51 -7.83 -6.51
CA ILE A 397 4.17 -8.27 -6.99
C ILE A 397 3.06 -7.50 -6.26
N ALA A 398 3.17 -7.33 -4.95
CA ALA A 398 2.15 -6.68 -4.14
C ALA A 398 2.08 -5.15 -4.36
N SER A 399 3.17 -4.52 -4.84
CA SER A 399 3.24 -3.06 -4.98
C SER A 399 3.30 -2.55 -6.42
N SER A 400 3.46 -3.42 -7.43
CA SER A 400 3.63 -3.00 -8.83
C SER A 400 2.96 -3.97 -9.80
N ARG A 401 1.80 -3.58 -10.31
CA ARG A 401 0.99 -4.38 -11.25
C ARG A 401 0.54 -3.52 -12.43
N PRO A 402 0.43 -4.09 -13.65
CA PRO A 402 -0.02 -3.37 -14.84
C PRO A 402 -1.29 -2.54 -14.61
N GLY A 403 -1.36 -1.37 -15.24
CA GLY A 403 -2.50 -0.45 -15.11
C GLY A 403 -2.47 0.47 -13.88
N ASN A 404 -1.42 0.37 -13.04
CA ASN A 404 -1.24 1.18 -11.84
C ASN A 404 0.07 2.00 -11.88
N MET A 405 0.29 2.82 -10.86
CA MET A 405 1.56 3.52 -10.66
C MET A 405 2.67 2.54 -10.19
N PRO A 406 3.95 2.81 -10.44
CA PRO A 406 5.05 1.98 -9.96
C PRO A 406 5.19 2.01 -8.44
N ALA A 407 6.02 1.12 -7.89
CA ALA A 407 6.42 1.15 -6.49
C ALA A 407 7.16 2.46 -6.19
N ASN A 408 6.69 3.23 -5.20
CA ASN A 408 7.36 4.41 -4.69
C ASN A 408 8.47 4.07 -3.68
N LEU A 409 9.04 5.05 -2.96
CA LEU A 409 10.08 4.82 -1.94
C LEU A 409 9.69 3.80 -0.86
N GLN A 410 8.40 3.63 -0.59
CA GLN A 410 7.85 2.67 0.38
C GLN A 410 6.99 1.58 -0.27
N GLY A 411 7.16 1.35 -1.58
CA GLY A 411 6.32 0.42 -2.32
C GLY A 411 4.90 0.97 -2.52
N ILE A 412 4.01 0.66 -1.60
CA ILE A 412 2.63 1.16 -1.53
C ILE A 412 2.21 1.45 -0.08
N TRP A 413 3.02 1.04 0.89
CA TRP A 413 2.66 1.06 2.31
C TRP A 413 3.17 2.32 3.00
N HIS A 414 2.24 3.08 3.57
CA HIS A 414 2.53 4.30 4.30
C HIS A 414 1.45 4.58 5.35
N ASN A 415 1.85 5.00 6.55
CA ASN A 415 0.92 5.19 7.67
C ASN A 415 0.81 6.64 8.16
N ASN A 416 1.41 7.61 7.47
CA ASN A 416 1.41 9.01 7.87
C ASN A 416 0.83 9.93 6.79
N LEU A 417 0.60 11.19 7.17
CA LEU A 417 0.17 12.24 6.24
C LEU A 417 1.30 12.64 5.30
N ASP A 418 2.53 12.64 5.81
CA ASP A 418 3.78 12.90 5.08
C ASP A 418 4.83 11.89 5.52
N GLY A 419 5.68 11.47 4.62
CA GLY A 419 6.77 10.54 4.90
C GLY A 419 8.14 11.08 4.50
N PRO A 420 9.22 10.36 4.84
CA PRO A 420 10.56 10.70 4.40
C PRO A 420 10.60 10.89 2.88
N TRP A 421 11.25 11.98 2.44
CA TRP A 421 11.35 12.35 1.01
C TRP A 421 10.01 12.34 0.27
N ARG A 422 8.91 12.73 0.97
CA ARG A 422 7.55 12.78 0.42
C ARG A 422 7.01 11.44 -0.09
N VAL A 423 7.70 10.33 0.19
CA VAL A 423 7.41 8.98 -0.34
C VAL A 423 7.27 9.02 -1.87
N ASP A 424 8.14 9.77 -2.51
CA ASP A 424 8.10 10.06 -3.94
C ASP A 424 8.76 8.97 -4.80
N TYR A 425 9.04 9.29 -6.05
CA TYR A 425 9.81 8.49 -6.99
C TYR A 425 11.20 9.11 -7.13
N HIS A 426 12.18 8.62 -6.33
CA HIS A 426 13.56 9.08 -6.41
C HIS A 426 14.28 8.44 -7.59
N ASN A 427 14.71 9.30 -8.53
CA ASN A 427 15.30 8.89 -9.80
C ASN A 427 16.82 8.75 -9.77
N ASN A 428 17.47 8.94 -8.62
CA ASN A 428 18.92 8.85 -8.48
C ASN A 428 19.44 7.45 -8.15
N ILE A 429 18.57 6.52 -7.69
CA ILE A 429 18.87 5.10 -7.45
C ILE A 429 17.63 4.32 -7.03
N ASN A 430 16.73 4.91 -6.22
CA ASN A 430 15.71 4.15 -5.49
C ASN A 430 14.70 3.47 -6.41
N ILE A 431 14.11 4.24 -7.36
CA ILE A 431 13.16 3.64 -8.29
C ILE A 431 13.83 2.60 -9.19
N GLN A 432 15.05 2.84 -9.63
CA GLN A 432 15.82 1.87 -10.44
C GLN A 432 16.06 0.60 -9.64
N MET A 433 16.52 0.72 -8.39
CA MET A 433 16.81 -0.42 -7.52
C MET A 433 15.56 -1.27 -7.23
N ASN A 434 14.38 -0.64 -7.07
CA ASN A 434 13.13 -1.37 -6.90
C ASN A 434 12.84 -2.34 -8.06
N TYR A 435 13.30 -2.02 -9.28
CA TYR A 435 12.99 -2.78 -10.49
C TYR A 435 14.15 -3.61 -11.05
N TRP A 436 15.37 -3.50 -10.51
CA TRP A 436 16.49 -4.33 -10.94
C TRP A 436 16.20 -5.84 -10.91
N PRO A 437 15.50 -6.37 -9.88
CA PRO A 437 15.20 -7.80 -9.85
C PRO A 437 14.02 -8.21 -10.75
N ALA A 438 13.26 -7.28 -11.32
CA ALA A 438 12.00 -7.62 -12.00
C ALA A 438 12.20 -8.63 -13.14
N CYS A 439 13.02 -8.32 -14.12
CA CYS A 439 13.27 -9.22 -15.25
C CYS A 439 14.09 -10.45 -14.82
N SER A 440 15.16 -10.28 -14.02
CA SER A 440 16.02 -11.39 -13.57
C SER A 440 15.30 -12.38 -12.65
N ALA A 441 14.28 -11.93 -11.91
CA ALA A 441 13.46 -12.77 -11.05
C ALA A 441 12.14 -13.21 -11.71
N ASN A 442 12.04 -13.15 -13.05
CA ASN A 442 10.89 -13.58 -13.85
C ASN A 442 9.57 -12.90 -13.44
N LEU A 443 9.63 -11.56 -13.26
CA LEU A 443 8.52 -10.68 -12.90
C LEU A 443 8.45 -9.46 -13.84
N SER A 444 8.76 -9.66 -15.12
CA SER A 444 8.83 -8.57 -16.11
C SER A 444 7.52 -7.77 -16.18
N GLU A 445 6.35 -8.40 -16.01
CA GLU A 445 5.06 -7.73 -16.00
C GLU A 445 4.95 -6.66 -14.91
N CYS A 446 5.68 -6.83 -13.79
CA CYS A 446 5.73 -5.83 -12.72
C CYS A 446 6.51 -4.56 -13.14
N THR A 447 7.23 -4.58 -14.28
CA THR A 447 7.92 -3.40 -14.82
C THR A 447 6.98 -2.46 -15.60
N TRP A 448 5.84 -2.94 -16.08
CA TRP A 448 4.90 -2.11 -16.85
C TRP A 448 4.51 -0.80 -16.17
N PRO A 449 4.20 -0.76 -14.88
CA PRO A 449 3.90 0.49 -14.21
C PRO A 449 5.05 1.51 -14.29
N LEU A 450 6.30 1.04 -14.21
CA LEU A 450 7.48 1.90 -14.39
C LEU A 450 7.58 2.43 -15.82
N ILE A 451 7.34 1.59 -16.82
CA ILE A 451 7.36 1.99 -18.24
C ILE A 451 6.31 3.06 -18.50
N ASP A 452 5.08 2.87 -18.04
CA ASP A 452 4.02 3.86 -18.18
C ASP A 452 4.34 5.16 -17.42
N PHE A 453 4.92 5.04 -16.22
CA PHE A 453 5.38 6.19 -15.47
C PHE A 453 6.45 6.98 -16.24
N ILE A 454 7.47 6.31 -16.80
CA ILE A 454 8.50 6.96 -17.63
C ILE A 454 7.85 7.68 -18.82
N ARG A 455 6.91 7.04 -19.51
CA ARG A 455 6.16 7.66 -20.62
C ARG A 455 5.41 8.92 -20.16
N SER A 456 4.83 8.92 -18.96
CA SER A 456 4.12 10.09 -18.42
C SER A 456 5.06 11.26 -18.10
N LEU A 457 6.36 11.00 -17.87
CA LEU A 457 7.36 12.04 -17.64
C LEU A 457 7.91 12.68 -18.93
N VAL A 458 7.72 12.05 -20.10
CA VAL A 458 8.33 12.53 -21.36
C VAL A 458 7.85 13.94 -21.70
N LYS A 459 6.54 14.15 -21.77
CA LYS A 459 5.99 15.46 -22.18
C LYS A 459 6.32 16.60 -21.21
N PRO A 460 6.19 16.46 -19.90
CA PRO A 460 6.70 17.43 -18.94
C PRO A 460 8.22 17.61 -19.01
N GLY A 461 8.96 16.52 -19.21
CA GLY A 461 10.42 16.51 -19.32
C GLY A 461 10.96 17.27 -20.54
N GLU A 462 10.20 17.33 -21.64
CA GLU A 462 10.53 18.18 -22.81
C GLU A 462 10.57 19.68 -22.42
N GLN A 463 9.60 20.11 -21.60
CA GLN A 463 9.58 21.49 -21.10
C GLN A 463 10.78 21.78 -20.19
N THR A 464 11.13 20.81 -19.33
CA THR A 464 12.29 20.92 -18.45
C THR A 464 13.60 20.96 -19.24
N ALA A 465 13.75 20.09 -20.25
CA ALA A 465 14.94 20.08 -21.12
C ALA A 465 15.10 21.40 -21.88
N GLN A 466 14.02 21.95 -22.40
CA GLN A 466 14.03 23.22 -23.09
C GLN A 466 14.39 24.39 -22.14
N ALA A 467 13.76 24.46 -20.98
CA ALA A 467 13.91 25.55 -20.03
C ALA A 467 15.32 25.63 -19.41
N TYR A 468 15.89 24.52 -19.02
CA TYR A 468 17.19 24.47 -18.33
C TYR A 468 18.39 24.29 -19.27
N PHE A 469 18.21 23.61 -20.40
CA PHE A 469 19.34 23.20 -21.25
C PHE A 469 19.24 23.67 -22.70
N ASN A 470 18.13 24.24 -23.12
CA ASN A 470 17.83 24.55 -24.54
C ASN A 470 18.09 23.32 -25.43
N ALA A 471 17.66 22.17 -24.96
CA ALA A 471 17.90 20.87 -25.58
C ALA A 471 16.61 20.23 -26.11
N ARG A 472 16.74 19.45 -27.19
CA ARG A 472 15.68 18.57 -27.68
C ARG A 472 15.63 17.31 -26.80
N GLY A 473 14.50 16.57 -26.88
CA GLY A 473 14.24 15.42 -26.06
C GLY A 473 13.70 15.81 -24.68
N TRP A 474 13.86 14.95 -23.72
CA TRP A 474 13.32 15.15 -22.38
C TRP A 474 14.36 14.89 -21.29
N THR A 475 14.11 15.43 -20.11
CA THR A 475 14.92 15.18 -18.91
C THR A 475 14.03 15.09 -17.68
N ALA A 476 14.51 14.41 -16.65
CA ALA A 476 13.94 14.43 -15.31
C ALA A 476 15.06 14.67 -14.30
N SER A 477 14.73 15.28 -13.18
CA SER A 477 15.66 15.49 -12.08
C SER A 477 15.55 14.41 -11.02
N ILE A 478 16.07 14.68 -9.82
CA ILE A 478 16.24 13.68 -8.75
C ILE A 478 14.92 13.05 -8.28
N SER A 479 13.83 13.81 -8.30
CA SER A 479 12.52 13.39 -7.80
C SER A 479 11.43 13.59 -8.84
N ALA A 480 10.49 12.69 -8.87
CA ALA A 480 9.27 12.78 -9.65
C ALA A 480 8.05 12.41 -8.80
N ASN A 481 6.86 12.77 -9.27
CA ASN A 481 5.58 12.45 -8.65
C ASN A 481 4.58 11.97 -9.70
N ILE A 482 3.36 11.66 -9.29
CA ILE A 482 2.32 11.17 -10.20
C ILE A 482 1.81 12.23 -11.20
N PHE A 483 2.14 13.50 -10.99
CA PHE A 483 1.69 14.63 -11.81
C PHE A 483 2.73 15.10 -12.84
N GLY A 484 3.71 14.27 -13.19
CA GLY A 484 4.70 14.57 -14.21
C GLY A 484 5.75 15.61 -13.80
N PHE A 485 6.08 15.72 -12.52
CA PHE A 485 7.14 16.61 -12.07
C PHE A 485 8.52 16.10 -12.52
N THR A 486 9.28 16.94 -13.23
CA THR A 486 10.60 16.62 -13.81
C THR A 486 11.66 17.66 -13.52
N ALA A 487 11.29 18.82 -12.96
CA ALA A 487 12.18 19.94 -12.68
C ALA A 487 13.18 19.62 -11.54
N PRO A 488 14.30 20.34 -11.43
CA PRO A 488 15.12 20.32 -10.23
C PRO A 488 14.34 20.76 -8.99
N LEU A 489 14.60 20.14 -7.85
CA LEU A 489 14.11 20.62 -6.56
C LEU A 489 14.93 21.81 -6.07
N SER A 490 14.46 22.50 -5.02
CA SER A 490 15.21 23.54 -4.32
C SER A 490 16.01 22.94 -3.17
N SER A 491 17.31 23.22 -3.12
CA SER A 491 18.18 22.85 -2.00
C SER A 491 19.45 23.70 -2.02
N ASN A 492 20.06 23.88 -0.86
CA ASN A 492 21.39 24.49 -0.76
C ASN A 492 22.52 23.62 -1.34
N MET A 493 22.22 22.37 -1.67
CA MET A 493 23.17 21.42 -2.25
C MET A 493 22.73 21.00 -3.65
N MET A 494 23.43 21.51 -4.67
CA MET A 494 23.13 21.21 -6.08
C MET A 494 23.21 19.73 -6.41
N SER A 495 24.05 18.97 -5.72
CA SER A 495 24.14 17.51 -5.88
C SER A 495 22.83 16.77 -5.56
N TRP A 496 21.94 17.38 -4.78
CA TRP A 496 20.62 16.84 -4.47
C TRP A 496 19.53 17.26 -5.44
N ASN A 497 19.79 18.26 -6.28
CA ASN A 497 18.74 18.83 -7.11
C ASN A 497 18.90 18.47 -8.58
N LEU A 498 20.11 18.58 -9.07
CA LEU A 498 20.41 18.45 -10.47
C LEU A 498 20.94 17.03 -10.77
N ASN A 499 20.06 16.20 -11.34
CA ASN A 499 20.42 14.85 -11.80
C ASN A 499 20.05 14.71 -13.30
N PRO A 500 20.84 15.27 -14.23
CA PRO A 500 20.48 15.27 -15.66
C PRO A 500 20.49 13.86 -16.28
N THR A 501 21.06 12.88 -15.59
CA THR A 501 21.14 11.47 -16.04
C THR A 501 19.94 10.64 -15.58
N ALA A 502 19.02 11.19 -14.81
CA ALA A 502 17.87 10.44 -14.32
C ALA A 502 17.00 9.86 -15.45
N GLY A 503 16.68 10.68 -16.44
CA GLY A 503 15.92 10.23 -17.62
C GLY A 503 16.59 9.10 -18.39
N PRO A 504 17.86 9.22 -18.82
CA PRO A 504 18.60 8.13 -19.44
C PRO A 504 18.67 6.86 -18.58
N TRP A 505 18.88 7.00 -17.28
CA TRP A 505 18.93 5.83 -16.38
C TRP A 505 17.56 5.14 -16.25
N LEU A 506 16.48 5.88 -16.15
CA LEU A 506 15.12 5.33 -16.21
C LEU A 506 14.89 4.58 -17.53
N ALA A 507 15.39 5.10 -18.66
CA ALA A 507 15.22 4.50 -19.98
C ALA A 507 15.94 3.14 -20.12
N THR A 508 16.95 2.82 -19.28
CA THR A 508 17.60 1.51 -19.30
C THR A 508 16.63 0.38 -18.97
N HIS A 509 15.63 0.63 -18.10
CA HIS A 509 14.61 -0.35 -17.77
C HIS A 509 13.68 -0.69 -18.94
N ILE A 510 13.49 0.24 -19.88
CA ILE A 510 12.74 -0.03 -21.12
C ILE A 510 13.56 -0.94 -22.05
N TRP A 511 14.87 -0.76 -22.06
CA TRP A 511 15.78 -1.62 -22.84
C TRP A 511 15.86 -3.04 -22.28
N GLU A 512 15.88 -3.17 -20.95
CA GLU A 512 15.99 -4.46 -20.25
C GLU A 512 14.67 -5.28 -20.34
N TYR A 513 13.53 -4.61 -20.45
CA TYR A 513 12.21 -5.23 -20.63
C TYR A 513 12.04 -5.86 -22.00
#